data_2b87c56e7cd2cb83acf0e0586ffe1ffc
#
_entry.id   2b87c56e7cd2cb83acf0e0586ffe1ffc
#
_cell.length_a   1.000
_cell.length_b   1.000
_cell.length_c   1.000
_cell.angle_alpha   90.00
_cell.angle_beta   90.00
_cell.angle_gamma   90.00
#
_symmetry.space_group_name_H-M   'P 1'
#
loop_
_entity.id
_entity.type
_entity.pdbx_description
1 polymer ?
#
loop_
_entity_poly.entity_id
_entity_poly.type
_entity_poly.pdbx_seq_one_letter_code
_entity_poly.pdbx_strand_id
1 'polypeptide(L)'
;MTAPALITFAPDQAGEAVFDHPAEARRVSGNPQRVTLPFYTDALGEFDAGEWTCEPGAWRIAFGAHRQEFFSVIEGRIRISDPEGNASEFGPGDACVIPAGFEGVFEVVEPVRKHFVMFERKATA
;
A
#
# COMPACT_ATOMS: atom_id res chain seq x y z
N MET A 1 17.19 -17.44 -24.78
CA MET A 1 16.71 -16.47 -23.77
C MET A 1 15.28 -16.09 -24.11
N THR A 2 14.40 -16.23 -23.15
CA THR A 2 13.00 -15.86 -23.34
C THR A 2 12.75 -14.45 -22.85
N ALA A 3 11.90 -13.72 -23.55
CA ALA A 3 11.45 -12.40 -23.09
C ALA A 3 10.59 -12.58 -21.83
N PRO A 4 10.62 -11.62 -20.91
CA PRO A 4 9.72 -11.68 -19.74
C PRO A 4 8.26 -11.58 -20.18
N ALA A 5 7.41 -12.31 -19.50
CA ALA A 5 5.97 -12.24 -19.74
C ALA A 5 5.37 -11.03 -19.03
N LEU A 6 4.27 -10.53 -19.56
CA LEU A 6 3.49 -9.52 -18.86
C LEU A 6 2.88 -10.12 -17.59
N ILE A 7 2.76 -9.29 -16.57
CA ILE A 7 2.08 -9.65 -15.33
C ILE A 7 0.71 -8.97 -15.34
N THR A 8 -0.35 -9.76 -15.31
CA THR A 8 -1.71 -9.22 -15.29
C THR A 8 -2.30 -9.38 -13.91
N PHE A 9 -3.15 -8.44 -13.50
CA PHE A 9 -3.82 -8.49 -12.19
C PHE A 9 -5.12 -9.31 -12.30
N ALA A 10 -5.04 -10.47 -12.94
CA ALA A 10 -6.15 -11.40 -13.01
C ALA A 10 -6.13 -12.27 -11.74
N PRO A 11 -7.30 -12.58 -11.15
CA PRO A 11 -7.34 -13.30 -9.86
C PRO A 11 -6.58 -14.63 -9.86
N ASP A 12 -6.55 -15.34 -10.98
CA ASP A 12 -5.84 -16.62 -11.09
C ASP A 12 -4.32 -16.46 -11.20
N GLN A 13 -3.82 -15.23 -11.34
CA GLN A 13 -2.39 -14.94 -11.43
C GLN A 13 -1.81 -14.49 -10.09
N ALA A 14 -2.64 -14.34 -9.07
CA ALA A 14 -2.21 -13.85 -7.77
C ALA A 14 -1.36 -14.87 -7.04
N GLY A 15 -0.41 -14.38 -6.26
CA GLY A 15 0.30 -15.19 -5.28
C GLY A 15 -0.56 -15.43 -4.04
N GLU A 16 0.04 -16.00 -3.01
CA GLU A 16 -0.67 -16.30 -1.77
C GLU A 16 -1.00 -15.02 -1.01
N ALA A 17 -2.25 -14.89 -0.57
CA ALA A 17 -2.70 -13.73 0.20
C ALA A 17 -2.00 -13.67 1.55
N VAL A 18 -1.59 -12.46 1.96
CA VAL A 18 -0.95 -12.22 3.26
C VAL A 18 -1.89 -11.38 4.10
N PHE A 19 -2.19 -11.86 5.30
CA PHE A 19 -3.10 -11.21 6.26
C PHE A 19 -2.29 -10.62 7.39
N ASP A 20 -2.54 -9.36 7.74
CA ASP A 20 -1.89 -8.75 8.89
C ASP A 20 -2.75 -7.64 9.51
N HIS A 21 -2.24 -7.02 10.54
CA HIS A 21 -2.83 -5.86 11.22
C HIS A 21 -1.73 -4.84 11.44
N PRO A 22 -2.07 -3.54 11.57
CA PRO A 22 -1.07 -2.56 11.95
C PRO A 22 -0.45 -2.94 13.31
N ALA A 23 0.85 -2.68 13.46
CA ALA A 23 1.51 -2.89 14.74
C ALA A 23 0.80 -2.10 15.84
N GLU A 24 0.64 -2.70 17.01
CA GLU A 24 -0.11 -2.10 18.12
C GLU A 24 0.38 -0.68 18.43
N ALA A 25 1.69 -0.47 18.46
CA ALA A 25 2.27 0.83 18.77
C ALA A 25 1.97 1.90 17.73
N ARG A 26 1.54 1.52 16.53
CA ARG A 26 1.21 2.47 15.47
C ARG A 26 -0.27 2.78 15.36
N ARG A 27 -1.13 2.01 16.01
CA ARG A 27 -2.58 2.16 15.88
C ARG A 27 -3.05 3.50 16.42
N VAL A 28 -3.92 4.14 15.68
CA VAL A 28 -4.62 5.37 16.08
C VAL A 28 -6.07 5.06 16.35
N SER A 29 -6.71 4.24 15.52
CA SER A 29 -8.12 3.89 15.66
C SER A 29 -8.33 2.47 15.15
N GLY A 30 -8.95 1.62 15.99
CA GLY A 30 -9.27 0.25 15.61
C GLY A 30 -8.08 -0.66 15.45
N ASN A 31 -8.34 -1.86 14.95
CA ASN A 31 -7.33 -2.86 14.64
C ASN A 31 -7.71 -3.53 13.32
N PRO A 32 -7.63 -2.78 12.20
CA PRO A 32 -8.15 -3.29 10.94
C PRO A 32 -7.31 -4.44 10.40
N GLN A 33 -7.98 -5.45 9.86
CA GLN A 33 -7.30 -6.50 9.11
C GLN A 33 -6.95 -5.97 7.74
N ARG A 34 -5.70 -6.19 7.34
CA ARG A 34 -5.20 -5.85 6.00
C ARG A 34 -4.91 -7.14 5.26
N VAL A 35 -5.21 -7.15 3.96
CA VAL A 35 -4.92 -8.29 3.10
C VAL A 35 -4.13 -7.80 1.90
N THR A 36 -2.95 -8.37 1.71
CA THR A 36 -2.13 -8.10 0.53
C THR A 36 -2.19 -9.30 -0.40
N LEU A 37 -2.60 -9.05 -1.63
CA LEU A 37 -2.63 -10.07 -2.67
C LEU A 37 -1.51 -9.73 -3.67
N PRO A 38 -0.34 -10.41 -3.58
CA PRO A 38 0.80 -10.08 -4.41
C PRO A 38 0.62 -10.58 -5.84
N PHE A 39 0.99 -9.74 -6.82
CA PHE A 39 1.00 -10.12 -8.22
C PHE A 39 2.40 -10.19 -8.77
N TYR A 40 3.31 -9.37 -8.27
CA TYR A 40 4.67 -9.33 -8.80
C TYR A 40 5.63 -8.77 -7.75
N THR A 41 6.80 -9.41 -7.66
CA THR A 41 7.96 -8.90 -6.92
C THR A 41 9.15 -9.10 -7.84
N ASP A 42 9.99 -8.08 -8.02
CA ASP A 42 11.15 -8.22 -8.87
C ASP A 42 12.27 -9.04 -8.20
N ALA A 43 13.30 -9.36 -8.99
CA ALA A 43 14.36 -10.24 -8.52
C ALA A 43 15.15 -9.69 -7.32
N LEU A 44 15.24 -8.35 -7.21
CA LEU A 44 15.96 -7.71 -6.10
C LEU A 44 15.08 -7.48 -4.89
N GLY A 45 13.77 -7.71 -5.01
CA GLY A 45 12.84 -7.41 -3.93
C GLY A 45 12.63 -5.92 -3.70
N GLU A 46 12.87 -5.11 -4.71
CA GLU A 46 12.72 -3.65 -4.62
C GLU A 46 11.36 -3.17 -5.10
N PHE A 47 10.75 -3.90 -6.01
CA PHE A 47 9.50 -3.51 -6.65
C PHE A 47 8.45 -4.57 -6.36
N ASP A 48 7.38 -4.17 -5.69
CA ASP A 48 6.24 -5.02 -5.41
C ASP A 48 4.99 -4.39 -6.00
N ALA A 49 4.16 -5.20 -6.64
CA ALA A 49 2.89 -4.74 -7.16
C ALA A 49 1.80 -5.74 -6.81
N GLY A 50 0.65 -5.24 -6.42
CA GLY A 50 -0.43 -6.11 -6.04
C GLY A 50 -1.73 -5.38 -5.74
N GLU A 51 -2.64 -6.11 -5.11
CA GLU A 51 -3.92 -5.59 -4.65
C GLU A 51 -3.93 -5.64 -3.13
N TRP A 52 -4.56 -4.65 -2.53
CA TRP A 52 -4.61 -4.53 -1.08
C TRP A 52 -6.02 -4.16 -0.67
N THR A 53 -6.53 -4.87 0.35
CA THR A 53 -7.82 -4.57 0.95
C THR A 53 -7.63 -4.35 2.45
N CYS A 54 -8.49 -3.52 3.03
CA CYS A 54 -8.38 -3.20 4.45
C CYS A 54 -9.72 -2.78 5.01
N GLU A 55 -9.97 -3.21 6.23
CA GLU A 55 -11.11 -2.78 7.04
C GLU A 55 -10.90 -1.35 7.53
N PRO A 56 -11.98 -0.63 7.93
CA PRO A 56 -11.82 0.71 8.50
C PRO A 56 -10.95 0.73 9.76
N GLY A 57 -10.13 1.77 9.86
CA GLY A 57 -9.23 1.99 10.96
C GLY A 57 -8.13 2.95 10.56
N ALA A 58 -7.26 3.30 11.50
CA ALA A 58 -6.21 4.29 11.25
C ALA A 58 -4.94 3.91 12.00
N TRP A 59 -3.80 4.22 11.41
CA TRP A 59 -2.50 3.97 12.02
C TRP A 59 -1.46 4.97 11.48
N ARG A 60 -0.40 5.14 12.27
CA ARG A 60 0.72 6.00 11.86
C ARG A 60 1.59 5.27 10.87
N ILE A 61 2.01 5.99 9.83
CA ILE A 61 2.99 5.49 8.87
C ILE A 61 4.22 6.39 8.88
N ALA A 62 5.38 5.78 8.63
CA ALA A 62 6.63 6.49 8.49
C ALA A 62 7.45 5.76 7.43
N PHE A 63 7.54 6.36 6.26
CA PHE A 63 8.30 5.77 5.17
C PHE A 63 9.77 6.15 5.32
N GLY A 64 10.65 5.16 5.18
CA GLY A 64 12.08 5.42 5.17
C GLY A 64 12.51 6.21 3.94
N ALA A 65 13.78 6.62 3.93
CA ALA A 65 14.32 7.45 2.87
C ALA A 65 14.36 6.79 1.49
N HIS A 66 14.15 5.47 1.44
CA HIS A 66 14.25 4.70 0.20
C HIS A 66 12.94 4.02 -0.21
N ARG A 67 11.87 4.26 0.56
CA ARG A 67 10.58 3.58 0.34
C ARG A 67 9.54 4.57 -0.12
N GLN A 68 8.83 4.23 -1.19
CA GLN A 68 7.72 5.02 -1.70
C GLN A 68 6.66 4.12 -2.30
N GLU A 69 5.43 4.61 -2.34
CA GLU A 69 4.29 3.82 -2.82
C GLU A 69 3.45 4.64 -3.78
N PHE A 70 3.03 3.99 -4.88
CA PHE A 70 1.94 4.47 -5.71
C PHE A 70 0.72 3.59 -5.45
N PHE A 71 -0.47 4.19 -5.34
CA PHE A 71 -1.70 3.40 -5.31
C PHE A 71 -2.82 4.06 -6.10
N SER A 72 -3.78 3.23 -6.52
CA SER A 72 -4.99 3.66 -7.19
C SER A 72 -6.18 2.98 -6.51
N VAL A 73 -7.15 3.75 -6.06
CA VAL A 73 -8.30 3.24 -5.32
C VAL A 73 -9.33 2.67 -6.29
N ILE A 74 -9.83 1.48 -6.00
CA ILE A 74 -10.86 0.80 -6.78
C ILE A 74 -12.21 0.92 -6.08
N GLU A 75 -12.23 0.67 -4.77
CA GLU A 75 -13.43 0.75 -3.93
C GLU A 75 -13.08 1.34 -2.59
N GLY A 76 -14.04 2.00 -1.96
CA GLY A 76 -13.87 2.54 -0.61
C GLY A 76 -13.25 3.91 -0.58
N ARG A 77 -12.68 4.29 0.58
CA ARG A 77 -12.14 5.63 0.78
C ARG A 77 -10.98 5.60 1.77
N ILE A 78 -9.93 6.32 1.43
CA ILE A 78 -8.73 6.48 2.23
C ILE A 78 -8.56 7.96 2.55
N ARG A 79 -8.08 8.27 3.77
CA ARG A 79 -7.68 9.62 4.17
C ARG A 79 -6.25 9.55 4.67
N ILE A 80 -5.39 10.40 4.16
CA ILE A 80 -3.99 10.48 4.60
C ILE A 80 -3.73 11.89 5.09
N SER A 81 -3.17 12.01 6.29
CA SER A 81 -2.83 13.31 6.87
C SER A 81 -1.37 13.36 7.25
N ASP A 82 -0.78 14.55 7.16
CA ASP A 82 0.59 14.80 7.58
C ASP A 82 0.64 15.36 9.01
N PRO A 83 1.84 15.52 9.61
CA PRO A 83 1.93 16.02 10.99
C PRO A 83 1.44 17.45 11.17
N GLU A 84 1.31 18.22 10.09
CA GLU A 84 0.86 19.61 10.13
C GLU A 84 -0.65 19.73 10.00
N GLY A 85 -1.36 18.60 9.88
CA GLY A 85 -2.81 18.58 9.78
C GLY A 85 -3.36 18.69 8.37
N ASN A 86 -2.49 18.73 7.35
CA ASN A 86 -2.96 18.66 5.98
C ASN A 86 -3.46 17.26 5.68
N ALA A 87 -4.63 17.14 5.09
CA ALA A 87 -5.23 15.85 4.81
C ALA A 87 -5.78 15.81 3.39
N SER A 88 -5.69 14.63 2.78
CA SER A 88 -6.26 14.35 1.47
C SER A 88 -7.06 13.07 1.54
N GLU A 89 -8.15 13.02 0.78
CA GLU A 89 -8.98 11.83 0.68
C GLU A 89 -8.96 11.28 -0.74
N PHE A 90 -9.05 9.95 -0.83
CA PHE A 90 -8.99 9.24 -2.10
C PHE A 90 -10.12 8.23 -2.16
N GLY A 91 -10.93 8.32 -3.20
CA GLY A 91 -12.03 7.39 -3.49
C GLY A 91 -11.80 6.71 -4.84
N PRO A 92 -12.78 5.92 -5.31
CA PRO A 92 -12.63 5.16 -6.56
C PRO A 92 -12.21 6.05 -7.72
N GLY A 93 -11.16 5.63 -8.42
CA GLY A 93 -10.58 6.37 -9.54
C GLY A 93 -9.48 7.33 -9.16
N ASP A 94 -9.28 7.61 -7.87
CA ASP A 94 -8.20 8.48 -7.42
C ASP A 94 -6.90 7.70 -7.26
N ALA A 95 -5.79 8.37 -7.49
CA ALA A 95 -4.46 7.79 -7.34
C ALA A 95 -3.57 8.72 -6.51
N CYS A 96 -2.54 8.15 -5.90
CA CYS A 96 -1.68 8.89 -4.99
C CYS A 96 -0.28 8.30 -4.99
N VAL A 97 0.72 9.16 -4.80
CA VAL A 97 2.08 8.73 -4.46
C VAL A 97 2.36 9.16 -3.03
N ILE A 98 2.75 8.19 -2.20
CA ILE A 98 3.29 8.48 -0.88
C ILE A 98 4.81 8.49 -1.06
N PRO A 99 5.45 9.67 -0.99
CA PRO A 99 6.88 9.76 -1.30
C PRO A 99 7.76 9.22 -0.17
N ALA A 100 9.01 8.95 -0.51
CA ALA A 100 10.00 8.53 0.47
C ALA A 100 10.11 9.57 1.57
N GLY A 101 10.24 9.10 2.80
CA GLY A 101 10.36 9.96 3.97
C GLY A 101 9.05 10.52 4.52
N PHE A 102 7.93 10.19 3.92
CA PHE A 102 6.63 10.68 4.39
C PHE A 102 6.30 10.11 5.77
N GLU A 103 5.78 10.97 6.64
CA GLU A 103 5.24 10.57 7.94
C GLU A 103 3.82 11.14 8.08
N GLY A 104 2.94 10.37 8.70
CA GLY A 104 1.58 10.82 8.90
C GLY A 104 0.67 9.71 9.38
N VAL A 105 -0.63 9.89 9.17
CA VAL A 105 -1.67 8.93 9.54
C VAL A 105 -2.37 8.46 8.28
N PHE A 106 -2.45 7.14 8.14
CA PHE A 106 -3.19 6.49 7.08
C PHE A 106 -4.50 5.99 7.69
N GLU A 107 -5.62 6.46 7.15
CA GLU A 107 -6.93 6.07 7.63
C GLU A 107 -7.74 5.43 6.51
N VAL A 108 -8.30 4.26 6.78
CA VAL A 108 -9.30 3.64 5.93
C VAL A 108 -10.66 4.08 6.47
N VAL A 109 -11.32 4.96 5.73
CA VAL A 109 -12.60 5.55 6.13
C VAL A 109 -13.75 4.57 5.83
N GLU A 110 -13.68 3.94 4.65
CA GLU A 110 -14.62 2.90 4.22
C GLU A 110 -13.82 1.71 3.77
N PRO A 111 -14.32 0.49 3.90
CA PRO A 111 -13.57 -0.69 3.45
C PRO A 111 -13.01 -0.46 2.06
N VAL A 112 -11.70 -0.62 1.92
CA VAL A 112 -10.99 -0.18 0.73
C VAL A 112 -10.39 -1.36 -0.04
N ARG A 113 -10.38 -1.24 -1.37
CA ARG A 113 -9.62 -2.09 -2.28
C ARG A 113 -8.85 -1.17 -3.22
N LYS A 114 -7.55 -1.39 -3.31
CA LYS A 114 -6.68 -0.59 -4.16
C LYS A 114 -5.65 -1.46 -4.85
N HIS A 115 -5.15 -1.00 -5.99
CA HIS A 115 -3.92 -1.52 -6.58
C HIS A 115 -2.76 -0.68 -6.06
N PHE A 116 -1.63 -1.32 -5.82
CA PHE A 116 -0.45 -0.62 -5.33
C PHE A 116 0.82 -1.06 -6.03
N VAL A 117 1.78 -0.16 -6.02
CA VAL A 117 3.18 -0.44 -6.34
C VAL A 117 4.01 0.09 -5.18
N MET A 118 4.78 -0.78 -4.56
CA MET A 118 5.71 -0.40 -3.51
C MET A 118 7.12 -0.53 -4.06
N PHE A 119 7.88 0.55 -3.96
CA PHE A 119 9.28 0.55 -4.37
C PHE A 119 10.14 0.88 -3.15
N GLU A 120 11.10 0.00 -2.88
CA GLU A 120 12.05 0.25 -1.80
C GLU A 120 13.45 -0.06 -2.31
N ARG A 121 14.27 1.00 -2.48
CA ARG A 121 15.63 0.84 -2.97
C ARG A 121 16.45 0.12 -1.93
N LYS A 122 17.11 -0.96 -2.34
CA LYS A 122 18.00 -1.69 -1.47
C LYS A 122 19.35 -1.01 -1.40
N ALA A 123 20.00 -1.08 -0.24
CA ALA A 123 21.33 -0.55 -0.10
C ALA A 123 22.30 -1.37 -0.97
N THR A 124 23.17 -0.69 -1.68
CA THR A 124 24.27 -1.35 -2.39
C THR A 124 25.50 -1.33 -1.50
N ALA A 125 26.19 -2.46 -1.46
CA ALA A 125 27.41 -2.59 -0.68
C ALA A 125 28.53 -1.75 -1.29
#